data_35dbee2d487dbfbc4d70f2b6c975b311
#
_entry.id   35dbee2d487dbfbc4d70f2b6c975b311
#
_cell.length_a   1.000
_cell.length_b   1.000
_cell.length_c   1.000
_cell.angle_alpha   90.00
_cell.angle_beta   90.00
_cell.angle_gamma   90.00
#
_symmetry.space_group_name_H-M   'P 1'
#
loop_
_entity.id
_entity.type
_entity.pdbx_description
1 polymer ?
#
loop_
_entity_poly.entity_id
_entity_poly.type
_entity_poly.pdbx_seq_one_letter_code
_entity_poly.pdbx_strand_id
1 'polypeptide(L)'
;MNLIDLSIRRPVFAWILMFGLIVFGAVSLNRLGVSQMPDVNFPILSVSFTYECAAPEVVESDLLDTIEERLLSVEGIKEMRSTANQGSGSIRLEFDINRNIDVALQEVQTAISQVRMPQGVDPPVVRKQNPEEEPIIYMTIFGGKDLKEMLNWSNDFLIDQLSFLPGVSEVNTLGASTRNLRVWLDPVKLEKNFLALSDVVDALRTQHIESAAGQFVQGKKELRVRWLGEGTSPEEIGEIQILRRSGGMIYNRAIRIKDVANVEDGLTDIRRTVRVDGKPAVNISIKKQRGTNEIDVAKAVRAKMEEIKSRFPPGYDYRVNVDNTRSTESTVNLTIEKLIVAGLI
;
A
#
# COMPACT_ATOMS: atom_id res chain seq x y z
N MET A 1 3.02 -46.15 -38.87
CA MET A 1 2.31 -45.31 -39.87
C MET A 1 2.63 -43.85 -39.49
N ASN A 2 3.31 -43.18 -40.37
CA ASN A 2 3.69 -41.79 -40.15
C ASN A 2 2.46 -40.88 -40.37
N LEU A 3 2.29 -39.83 -39.52
CA LEU A 3 1.21 -38.85 -39.62
C LEU A 3 1.08 -38.25 -41.04
N ILE A 4 2.20 -38.13 -41.73
CA ILE A 4 2.31 -37.61 -43.08
C ILE A 4 1.60 -38.56 -44.07
N ASP A 5 1.88 -39.89 -44.01
CA ASP A 5 1.24 -40.89 -44.88
C ASP A 5 -0.26 -40.96 -44.68
N LEU A 6 -0.71 -40.80 -43.41
CA LEU A 6 -2.14 -40.80 -43.07
C LEU A 6 -2.83 -39.55 -43.62
N SER A 7 -2.22 -38.39 -43.53
CA SER A 7 -2.76 -37.12 -44.03
C SER A 7 -2.87 -37.11 -45.57
N ILE A 8 -1.90 -37.70 -46.28
CA ILE A 8 -1.93 -37.77 -47.76
C ILE A 8 -3.02 -38.79 -48.22
N ARG A 9 -3.18 -39.89 -47.51
CA ARG A 9 -4.15 -40.95 -47.89
C ARG A 9 -5.60 -40.60 -47.47
N ARG A 10 -5.80 -39.73 -46.49
CA ARG A 10 -7.11 -39.31 -45.98
C ARG A 10 -7.19 -37.77 -45.84
N PRO A 11 -7.49 -37.03 -46.89
CA PRO A 11 -7.49 -35.57 -46.87
C PRO A 11 -8.51 -34.99 -45.87
N VAL A 12 -9.66 -35.66 -45.62
CA VAL A 12 -10.63 -35.25 -44.61
C VAL A 12 -10.04 -35.26 -43.20
N PHE A 13 -9.18 -36.23 -42.89
CA PHE A 13 -8.49 -36.26 -41.59
C PHE A 13 -7.53 -35.06 -41.45
N ALA A 14 -6.80 -34.71 -42.49
CA ALA A 14 -5.92 -33.56 -42.47
C ALA A 14 -6.69 -32.23 -42.24
N TRP A 15 -7.85 -32.05 -42.87
CA TRP A 15 -8.74 -30.93 -42.66
C TRP A 15 -9.28 -30.85 -41.25
N ILE A 16 -9.71 -31.97 -40.67
CA ILE A 16 -10.20 -31.99 -39.26
C ILE A 16 -9.10 -31.66 -38.30
N LEU A 17 -7.88 -32.18 -38.50
CA LEU A 17 -6.73 -31.89 -37.65
C LEU A 17 -6.34 -30.40 -37.72
N MET A 18 -6.28 -29.83 -38.95
CA MET A 18 -5.99 -28.42 -39.17
C MET A 18 -7.05 -27.53 -38.52
N PHE A 19 -8.35 -27.83 -38.72
CA PHE A 19 -9.43 -27.09 -38.09
C PHE A 19 -9.39 -27.17 -36.56
N GLY A 20 -9.09 -28.35 -36.01
CA GLY A 20 -8.87 -28.54 -34.59
C GLY A 20 -7.76 -27.65 -34.05
N LEU A 21 -6.60 -27.60 -34.73
CA LEU A 21 -5.49 -26.72 -34.34
C LEU A 21 -5.87 -25.25 -34.40
N ILE A 22 -6.62 -24.81 -35.42
CA ILE A 22 -7.09 -23.43 -35.55
C ILE A 22 -8.03 -23.08 -34.40
N VAL A 23 -8.99 -23.95 -34.06
CA VAL A 23 -9.95 -23.74 -32.96
C VAL A 23 -9.20 -23.70 -31.61
N PHE A 24 -8.29 -24.65 -31.37
CA PHE A 24 -7.48 -24.63 -30.15
C PHE A 24 -6.61 -23.37 -30.08
N GLY A 25 -5.99 -22.96 -31.18
CA GLY A 25 -5.21 -21.73 -31.27
C GLY A 25 -6.04 -20.48 -30.97
N ALA A 26 -7.25 -20.37 -31.51
CA ALA A 26 -8.15 -19.27 -31.27
C ALA A 26 -8.62 -19.20 -29.80
N VAL A 27 -8.93 -20.36 -29.17
CA VAL A 27 -9.29 -20.42 -27.76
C VAL A 27 -8.12 -20.05 -26.86
N SER A 28 -6.92 -20.55 -27.20
CA SER A 28 -5.69 -20.23 -26.45
C SER A 28 -5.32 -18.75 -26.54
N LEU A 29 -5.48 -18.13 -27.69
CA LEU A 29 -5.22 -16.70 -27.90
C LEU A 29 -6.01 -15.82 -26.96
N ASN A 30 -7.30 -16.15 -26.75
CA ASN A 30 -8.17 -15.40 -25.84
C ASN A 30 -7.84 -15.61 -24.34
N ARG A 31 -7.02 -16.61 -24.02
CA ARG A 31 -6.59 -16.89 -22.64
C ARG A 31 -5.16 -16.46 -22.34
N LEU A 32 -4.43 -15.95 -23.33
CA LEU A 32 -3.09 -15.45 -23.11
C LEU A 32 -3.12 -14.20 -22.24
N GLY A 33 -2.45 -14.26 -21.09
CA GLY A 33 -2.16 -13.09 -20.29
C GLY A 33 -1.25 -12.14 -21.05
N VAL A 34 -1.62 -10.89 -21.13
CA VAL A 34 -0.79 -9.84 -21.71
C VAL A 34 -0.24 -8.99 -20.59
N SER A 35 1.09 -8.83 -20.55
CA SER A 35 1.78 -7.97 -19.60
C SER A 35 2.91 -7.25 -20.31
N GLN A 36 3.21 -6.02 -19.91
CA GLN A 36 4.32 -5.24 -20.45
C GLN A 36 5.67 -5.86 -20.07
N MET A 37 5.78 -6.39 -18.86
CA MET A 37 6.96 -7.07 -18.37
C MET A 37 6.72 -8.57 -18.31
N PRO A 38 7.71 -9.41 -18.71
CA PRO A 38 7.61 -10.84 -18.51
C PRO A 38 7.56 -11.16 -17.01
N ASP A 39 6.81 -12.20 -16.62
CA ASP A 39 6.78 -12.71 -15.24
C ASP A 39 8.14 -13.35 -14.90
N VAL A 40 9.09 -12.52 -14.50
CA VAL A 40 10.43 -12.96 -14.09
C VAL A 40 10.56 -12.70 -12.59
N ASN A 41 10.89 -13.74 -11.84
CA ASN A 41 11.24 -13.58 -10.45
C ASN A 41 12.64 -12.97 -10.36
N PHE A 42 12.70 -11.66 -10.15
CA PHE A 42 13.95 -11.02 -9.80
C PHE A 42 14.33 -11.41 -8.37
N PRO A 43 15.54 -11.89 -8.14
CA PRO A 43 15.98 -12.28 -6.82
C PRO A 43 16.33 -11.04 -5.97
N ILE A 44 15.33 -10.21 -5.72
CA ILE A 44 15.48 -8.97 -4.96
C ILE A 44 14.54 -9.00 -3.76
N LEU A 45 15.12 -8.75 -2.57
CA LEU A 45 14.38 -8.52 -1.35
C LEU A 45 14.52 -7.07 -0.90
N SER A 46 13.47 -6.54 -0.30
CA SER A 46 13.48 -5.24 0.36
C SER A 46 13.13 -5.43 1.82
N VAL A 47 13.98 -4.94 2.70
CA VAL A 47 13.75 -4.83 4.14
C VAL A 47 13.41 -3.38 4.43
N SER A 48 12.31 -3.10 5.10
CA SER A 48 11.92 -1.76 5.50
C SER A 48 11.53 -1.73 6.96
N PHE A 49 11.86 -0.64 7.64
CA PHE A 49 11.50 -0.42 9.04
C PHE A 49 11.26 1.06 9.30
N THR A 50 10.50 1.33 10.37
CA THR A 50 10.20 2.68 10.85
C THR A 50 10.86 2.87 12.20
N TYR A 51 11.52 4.02 12.38
CA TYR A 51 12.08 4.46 13.65
C TYR A 51 11.62 5.90 13.87
N GLU A 52 10.45 6.06 14.44
CA GLU A 52 9.82 7.38 14.58
C GLU A 52 10.73 8.40 15.23
N CYS A 53 10.72 9.62 14.69
CA CYS A 53 11.48 10.77 15.17
C CYS A 53 13.01 10.64 15.12
N ALA A 54 13.59 9.54 14.63
CA ALA A 54 15.04 9.38 14.54
C ALA A 54 15.63 10.20 13.37
N ALA A 55 16.78 10.82 13.60
CA ALA A 55 17.56 11.44 12.54
C ALA A 55 18.17 10.36 11.62
N PRO A 56 18.46 10.67 10.34
CA PRO A 56 19.06 9.69 9.43
C PRO A 56 20.34 9.05 9.95
N GLU A 57 21.19 9.81 10.61
CA GLU A 57 22.45 9.34 11.18
C GLU A 57 22.22 8.32 12.32
N VAL A 58 21.14 8.50 13.11
CA VAL A 58 20.75 7.56 14.17
C VAL A 58 20.14 6.29 13.56
N VAL A 59 19.35 6.43 12.50
CA VAL A 59 18.81 5.28 11.75
C VAL A 59 19.94 4.45 11.15
N GLU A 60 20.98 5.09 10.63
CA GLU A 60 22.17 4.44 10.09
C GLU A 60 22.93 3.68 11.18
N SER A 61 23.43 4.38 12.22
CA SER A 61 24.29 3.79 13.25
C SER A 61 23.61 2.75 14.13
N ASP A 62 22.35 2.97 14.51
CA ASP A 62 21.68 2.13 15.50
C ASP A 62 20.99 0.91 14.86
N LEU A 63 20.60 1.02 13.58
CA LEU A 63 19.81 0.01 12.90
C LEU A 63 20.47 -0.55 11.65
N LEU A 64 20.78 0.31 10.66
CA LEU A 64 21.28 -0.17 9.38
C LEU A 64 22.58 -0.94 9.54
N ASP A 65 23.57 -0.38 10.21
CA ASP A 65 24.87 -1.03 10.44
C ASP A 65 24.69 -2.39 11.11
N THR A 66 23.85 -2.47 12.13
CA THR A 66 23.59 -3.71 12.86
C THR A 66 22.87 -4.76 12.02
N ILE A 67 21.88 -4.33 11.21
CA ILE A 67 21.15 -5.24 10.32
C ILE A 67 22.05 -5.69 9.18
N GLU A 68 22.83 -4.79 8.57
CA GLU A 68 23.76 -5.11 7.50
C GLU A 68 24.80 -6.15 7.93
N GLU A 69 25.40 -5.97 9.11
CA GLU A 69 26.36 -6.93 9.65
C GLU A 69 25.76 -8.35 9.74
N ARG A 70 24.49 -8.45 10.15
CA ARG A 70 23.80 -9.75 10.20
C ARG A 70 23.46 -10.29 8.82
N LEU A 71 23.05 -9.43 7.90
CA LEU A 71 22.72 -9.82 6.54
C LEU A 71 23.94 -10.29 5.73
N LEU A 72 25.16 -9.84 6.06
CA LEU A 72 26.40 -10.34 5.44
C LEU A 72 26.59 -11.86 5.63
N SER A 73 25.94 -12.47 6.62
CA SER A 73 25.98 -13.93 6.82
C SER A 73 25.05 -14.72 5.88
N VAL A 74 24.17 -14.04 5.15
CA VAL A 74 23.24 -14.67 4.20
C VAL A 74 23.96 -14.92 2.89
N GLU A 75 23.94 -16.16 2.42
CA GLU A 75 24.65 -16.56 1.20
C GLU A 75 23.98 -16.04 -0.08
N GLY A 76 24.78 -15.73 -1.08
CA GLY A 76 24.34 -15.38 -2.43
C GLY A 76 23.86 -13.93 -2.59
N ILE A 77 24.14 -13.06 -1.65
CA ILE A 77 23.95 -11.62 -1.82
C ILE A 77 25.00 -11.10 -2.79
N LYS A 78 24.53 -10.52 -3.91
CA LYS A 78 25.35 -9.90 -4.94
C LYS A 78 25.59 -8.41 -4.67
N GLU A 79 24.50 -7.71 -4.29
CA GLU A 79 24.55 -6.29 -3.94
C GLU A 79 23.61 -6.02 -2.76
N MET A 80 24.07 -5.20 -1.84
CA MET A 80 23.28 -4.67 -0.74
C MET A 80 23.33 -3.15 -0.78
N ARG A 81 22.16 -2.52 -0.78
CA ARG A 81 22.04 -1.07 -0.80
C ARG A 81 21.09 -0.60 0.27
N SER A 82 21.59 0.22 1.16
CA SER A 82 20.82 0.76 2.28
C SER A 82 20.53 2.24 2.07
N THR A 83 19.41 2.67 2.60
CA THR A 83 18.97 4.06 2.57
C THR A 83 18.41 4.44 3.94
N ALA A 84 19.01 5.45 4.57
CA ALA A 84 18.52 6.07 5.78
C ALA A 84 17.76 7.35 5.45
N ASN A 85 16.55 7.48 5.97
CA ASN A 85 15.74 8.67 5.92
C ASN A 85 15.34 9.08 7.34
N GLN A 86 14.82 10.30 7.50
CA GLN A 86 14.26 10.72 8.79
C GLN A 86 13.06 9.83 9.15
N GLY A 87 13.19 9.09 10.25
CA GLY A 87 12.13 8.23 10.78
C GLY A 87 11.95 6.90 10.06
N SER A 88 12.81 6.52 9.10
CA SER A 88 12.70 5.24 8.39
C SER A 88 14.01 4.82 7.73
N GLY A 89 14.16 3.51 7.52
CA GLY A 89 15.25 2.96 6.74
C GLY A 89 14.78 1.84 5.83
N SER A 90 15.56 1.58 4.79
CA SER A 90 15.31 0.46 3.89
C SER A 90 16.62 -0.14 3.40
N ILE A 91 16.65 -1.47 3.26
CA ILE A 91 17.77 -2.23 2.69
C ILE A 91 17.24 -3.01 1.51
N ARG A 92 17.87 -2.83 0.35
CA ARG A 92 17.61 -3.59 -0.86
C ARG A 92 18.72 -4.62 -1.03
N LEU A 93 18.33 -5.88 -1.13
CA LEU A 93 19.22 -7.03 -1.33
C LEU A 93 18.99 -7.61 -2.71
N GLU A 94 20.02 -7.63 -3.54
CA GLU A 94 20.03 -8.33 -4.82
C GLU A 94 20.82 -9.62 -4.67
N PHE A 95 20.21 -10.75 -5.03
CA PHE A 95 20.80 -12.07 -4.97
C PHE A 95 21.22 -12.55 -6.35
N ASP A 96 22.01 -13.59 -6.41
CA ASP A 96 22.33 -14.27 -7.66
C ASP A 96 21.08 -14.81 -8.34
N ILE A 97 21.00 -14.71 -9.67
CA ILE A 97 19.83 -15.07 -10.46
C ILE A 97 19.39 -16.53 -10.30
N ASN A 98 20.32 -17.41 -9.94
CA ASN A 98 20.03 -18.82 -9.70
C ASN A 98 19.60 -19.12 -8.25
N ARG A 99 19.61 -18.11 -7.38
CA ARG A 99 19.23 -18.27 -5.98
C ARG A 99 17.71 -18.39 -5.83
N ASN A 100 17.26 -19.36 -5.05
CA ASN A 100 15.86 -19.46 -4.70
C ASN A 100 15.48 -18.33 -3.74
N ILE A 101 14.63 -17.42 -4.22
CA ILE A 101 14.24 -16.22 -3.46
C ILE A 101 13.38 -16.54 -2.23
N ASP A 102 12.66 -17.66 -2.21
CA ASP A 102 11.88 -18.08 -1.05
C ASP A 102 12.78 -18.51 0.11
N VAL A 103 13.85 -19.23 -0.20
CA VAL A 103 14.85 -19.63 0.78
C VAL A 103 15.59 -18.40 1.29
N ALA A 104 16.02 -17.51 0.39
CA ALA A 104 16.68 -16.25 0.77
C ALA A 104 15.78 -15.39 1.67
N LEU A 105 14.46 -15.31 1.39
CA LEU A 105 13.51 -14.61 2.24
C LEU A 105 13.48 -15.16 3.67
N GLN A 106 13.44 -16.47 3.83
CA GLN A 106 13.46 -17.11 5.16
C GLN A 106 14.78 -16.88 5.89
N GLU A 107 15.90 -16.97 5.20
CA GLU A 107 17.22 -16.70 5.77
C GLU A 107 17.35 -15.26 6.24
N VAL A 108 16.93 -14.29 5.41
CA VAL A 108 16.91 -12.86 5.74
C VAL A 108 16.00 -12.59 6.94
N GLN A 109 14.78 -13.16 6.96
CA GLN A 109 13.88 -13.03 8.12
C GLN A 109 14.49 -13.61 9.39
N THR A 110 15.17 -14.75 9.29
CA THR A 110 15.83 -15.38 10.42
C THR A 110 17.01 -14.52 10.90
N ALA A 111 17.82 -13.99 10.01
CA ALA A 111 18.93 -13.11 10.34
C ALA A 111 18.46 -11.83 11.06
N ILE A 112 17.41 -11.19 10.53
CA ILE A 112 16.83 -9.98 11.12
C ILE A 112 16.19 -10.25 12.49
N SER A 113 15.53 -11.41 12.68
CA SER A 113 14.93 -11.76 13.97
C SER A 113 15.93 -11.89 15.12
N GLN A 114 17.20 -12.10 14.80
CA GLN A 114 18.30 -12.18 15.78
C GLN A 114 18.86 -10.80 16.15
N VAL A 115 18.50 -9.76 15.41
CA VAL A 115 18.92 -8.38 15.70
C VAL A 115 18.12 -7.84 16.88
N ARG A 116 18.82 -7.31 17.88
CA ARG A 116 18.18 -6.64 19.02
C ARG A 116 17.78 -5.22 18.60
N MET A 117 16.51 -5.01 18.37
CA MET A 117 15.99 -3.68 17.99
C MET A 117 15.98 -2.72 19.18
N PRO A 118 16.33 -1.44 18.98
CA PRO A 118 16.12 -0.37 19.95
C PRO A 118 14.64 -0.20 20.30
N GLN A 119 14.36 0.42 21.44
CA GLN A 119 12.98 0.77 21.82
C GLN A 119 12.41 1.84 20.86
N GLY A 120 11.17 1.66 20.41
CA GLY A 120 10.50 2.59 19.51
C GLY A 120 10.71 2.31 18.03
N VAL A 121 11.35 1.19 17.67
CA VAL A 121 11.48 0.71 16.30
C VAL A 121 10.36 -0.29 16.01
N ASP A 122 9.65 -0.07 14.90
CA ASP A 122 8.69 -1.05 14.42
C ASP A 122 9.42 -2.29 13.86
N PRO A 123 8.84 -3.49 14.01
CA PRO A 123 9.43 -4.70 13.47
C PRO A 123 9.71 -4.57 11.96
N PRO A 124 10.93 -4.90 11.50
CA PRO A 124 11.27 -4.82 10.09
C PRO A 124 10.40 -5.74 9.23
N VAL A 125 9.97 -5.22 8.11
CA VAL A 125 9.15 -5.94 7.13
C VAL A 125 10.02 -6.34 5.95
N VAL A 126 10.10 -7.64 5.68
CA VAL A 126 10.83 -8.18 4.53
C VAL A 126 9.85 -8.53 3.43
N ARG A 127 10.06 -7.98 2.23
CA ARG A 127 9.20 -8.22 1.06
C ARG A 127 10.05 -8.60 -0.15
N LYS A 128 9.51 -9.47 -1.00
CA LYS A 128 10.04 -9.66 -2.35
C LYS A 128 9.71 -8.43 -3.19
N GLN A 129 10.67 -7.96 -3.96
CA GLN A 129 10.43 -6.89 -4.91
C GLN A 129 10.16 -7.50 -6.28
N ASN A 130 9.00 -7.24 -6.84
CA ASN A 130 8.62 -7.70 -8.16
C ASN A 130 8.38 -6.48 -9.07
N PRO A 131 9.05 -6.38 -10.22
CA PRO A 131 8.80 -5.31 -11.20
C PRO A 131 7.36 -5.30 -11.76
N GLU A 132 6.67 -6.45 -11.74
CA GLU A 132 5.26 -6.52 -12.13
C GLU A 132 4.31 -5.81 -11.15
N GLU A 133 4.78 -5.45 -9.95
CA GLU A 133 4.00 -4.71 -8.95
C GLU A 133 3.99 -3.20 -9.22
N GLU A 134 4.55 -2.74 -10.34
CA GLU A 134 4.40 -1.35 -10.74
C GLU A 134 2.94 -1.03 -11.12
N PRO A 135 2.46 0.15 -10.75
CA PRO A 135 1.11 0.57 -11.12
C PRO A 135 0.91 0.64 -12.63
N ILE A 136 -0.17 0.04 -13.09
CA ILE A 136 -0.55 0.06 -14.51
C ILE A 136 -1.25 1.34 -14.93
N ILE A 137 -1.96 1.97 -13.99
CA ILE A 137 -2.68 3.23 -14.21
C ILE A 137 -2.40 4.20 -13.06
N TYR A 138 -2.12 5.45 -13.41
CA TYR A 138 -2.13 6.58 -12.50
C TYR A 138 -3.23 7.54 -12.90
N MET A 139 -4.11 7.85 -11.98
CA MET A 139 -5.18 8.81 -12.18
C MET A 139 -5.17 9.85 -11.06
N THR A 140 -5.66 11.04 -11.37
CA THR A 140 -5.70 12.14 -10.41
C THR A 140 -7.12 12.65 -10.27
N ILE A 141 -7.57 12.77 -9.03
CA ILE A 141 -8.85 13.39 -8.65
C ILE A 141 -8.58 14.84 -8.31
N PHE A 142 -9.36 15.74 -8.84
CA PHE A 142 -9.21 17.19 -8.67
C PHE A 142 -10.57 17.91 -8.66
N GLY A 143 -10.55 19.21 -8.37
CA GLY A 143 -11.76 20.07 -8.42
C GLY A 143 -12.44 20.28 -7.07
N GLY A 144 -12.07 19.50 -6.04
CA GLY A 144 -12.55 19.72 -4.67
C GLY A 144 -12.03 21.04 -4.08
N LYS A 145 -12.79 21.60 -3.14
CA LYS A 145 -12.40 22.83 -2.43
C LYS A 145 -11.34 22.56 -1.37
N ASP A 146 -11.43 21.41 -0.69
CA ASP A 146 -10.51 21.01 0.38
C ASP A 146 -9.83 19.68 0.01
N LEU A 147 -8.51 19.64 0.17
CA LEU A 147 -7.67 18.47 -0.06
C LEU A 147 -8.03 17.32 0.91
N LYS A 148 -8.35 17.65 2.16
CA LYS A 148 -8.71 16.68 3.19
C LYS A 148 -10.02 15.96 2.86
N GLU A 149 -11.06 16.73 2.47
CA GLU A 149 -12.34 16.13 2.07
C GLU A 149 -12.18 15.23 0.84
N MET A 150 -11.38 15.69 -0.14
CA MET A 150 -11.11 14.93 -1.35
C MET A 150 -10.34 13.65 -1.06
N LEU A 151 -9.38 13.69 -0.12
CA LEU A 151 -8.62 12.53 0.31
C LEU A 151 -9.52 11.51 1.04
N ASN A 152 -10.32 11.97 2.00
CA ASN A 152 -11.24 11.10 2.75
C ASN A 152 -12.24 10.43 1.78
N TRP A 153 -12.85 11.21 0.89
CA TRP A 153 -13.76 10.66 -0.12
C TRP A 153 -13.07 9.64 -1.04
N SER A 154 -11.82 9.90 -1.44
CA SER A 154 -11.05 8.97 -2.27
C SER A 154 -10.74 7.67 -1.53
N ASN A 155 -10.37 7.76 -0.25
CA ASN A 155 -10.06 6.58 0.57
C ASN A 155 -11.30 5.77 0.93
N ASP A 156 -12.38 6.43 1.35
CA ASP A 156 -13.57 5.76 1.88
C ASP A 156 -14.49 5.22 0.77
N PHE A 157 -14.47 5.84 -0.40
CA PHE A 157 -15.35 5.45 -1.49
C PHE A 157 -14.61 4.92 -2.72
N LEU A 158 -13.65 5.68 -3.25
CA LEU A 158 -13.09 5.38 -4.57
C LEU A 158 -12.13 4.18 -4.52
N ILE A 159 -11.28 4.12 -3.49
CA ILE A 159 -10.37 2.98 -3.31
C ILE A 159 -11.16 1.69 -3.18
N ASP A 160 -12.21 1.66 -2.37
CA ASP A 160 -13.03 0.47 -2.20
C ASP A 160 -13.65 0.01 -3.51
N GLN A 161 -14.25 0.95 -4.28
CA GLN A 161 -14.88 0.62 -5.57
C GLN A 161 -13.90 0.04 -6.58
N LEU A 162 -12.65 0.49 -6.58
CA LEU A 162 -11.61 0.04 -7.51
C LEU A 162 -10.91 -1.23 -7.04
N SER A 163 -10.72 -1.40 -5.73
CA SER A 163 -10.04 -2.57 -5.15
C SER A 163 -10.84 -3.87 -5.31
N PHE A 164 -12.18 -3.79 -5.41
CA PHE A 164 -13.03 -4.96 -5.65
C PHE A 164 -13.08 -5.40 -7.12
N LEU A 165 -12.42 -4.71 -8.03
CA LEU A 165 -12.39 -5.11 -9.43
C LEU A 165 -11.54 -6.38 -9.62
N PRO A 166 -12.00 -7.33 -10.43
CA PRO A 166 -11.23 -8.54 -10.71
C PRO A 166 -9.90 -8.19 -11.36
N GLY A 167 -8.82 -8.75 -10.83
CA GLY A 167 -7.46 -8.55 -11.32
C GLY A 167 -6.76 -7.30 -10.77
N VAL A 168 -7.40 -6.48 -9.94
CA VAL A 168 -6.75 -5.41 -9.18
C VAL A 168 -6.13 -6.01 -7.91
N SER A 169 -4.86 -5.70 -7.66
CA SER A 169 -4.13 -6.13 -6.45
C SER A 169 -4.20 -5.07 -5.36
N GLU A 170 -3.94 -3.83 -5.72
CA GLU A 170 -3.78 -2.74 -4.76
C GLU A 170 -4.14 -1.41 -5.40
N VAL A 171 -4.83 -0.56 -4.66
CA VAL A 171 -5.15 0.81 -5.03
C VAL A 171 -4.65 1.73 -3.93
N ASN A 172 -3.74 2.64 -4.25
CA ASN A 172 -3.12 3.54 -3.28
C ASN A 172 -3.30 5.00 -3.66
N THR A 173 -3.50 5.85 -2.65
CA THR A 173 -3.36 7.30 -2.81
C THR A 173 -1.90 7.70 -2.72
N LEU A 174 -1.43 8.51 -3.65
CA LEU A 174 -0.07 9.03 -3.71
C LEU A 174 -0.06 10.55 -3.56
N GLY A 175 0.94 11.06 -2.83
CA GLY A 175 1.13 12.50 -2.67
C GLY A 175 0.09 13.19 -1.80
N ALA A 176 -0.70 12.42 -1.07
CA ALA A 176 -1.64 12.91 -0.08
C ALA A 176 -1.16 12.48 1.31
N SER A 177 -1.27 13.40 2.26
CA SER A 177 -0.96 13.12 3.66
C SER A 177 -2.16 12.46 4.33
N THR A 178 -1.93 11.47 5.19
CA THR A 178 -3.00 10.82 5.95
C THR A 178 -3.63 11.78 6.95
N ARG A 179 -4.92 11.55 7.28
CA ARG A 179 -5.59 12.28 8.35
C ARG A 179 -4.87 12.04 9.68
N ASN A 180 -4.66 13.10 10.44
CA ASN A 180 -4.01 13.05 11.73
C ASN A 180 -4.66 14.02 12.71
N LEU A 181 -4.96 13.56 13.93
CA LEU A 181 -5.36 14.41 15.03
C LEU A 181 -4.10 14.95 15.72
N ARG A 182 -3.87 16.27 15.61
CA ARG A 182 -2.70 16.94 16.16
C ARG A 182 -3.03 17.55 17.50
N VAL A 183 -2.17 17.32 18.46
CA VAL A 183 -2.26 17.91 19.81
C VAL A 183 -1.12 18.93 19.95
N TRP A 184 -1.44 20.20 19.77
CA TRP A 184 -0.49 21.31 19.92
C TRP A 184 -0.41 21.73 21.38
N LEU A 185 0.67 21.35 22.04
CA LEU A 185 0.89 21.67 23.45
C LEU A 185 1.33 23.12 23.61
N ASP A 186 0.76 23.81 24.62
CA ASP A 186 1.16 25.16 25.03
C ASP A 186 2.16 25.07 26.20
N PRO A 187 3.44 25.42 25.99
CA PRO A 187 4.46 25.30 27.04
C PRO A 187 4.13 26.11 28.28
N VAL A 188 3.52 27.30 28.13
CA VAL A 188 3.18 28.19 29.24
C VAL A 188 2.05 27.57 30.08
N LYS A 189 1.07 26.95 29.43
CA LYS A 189 -0.02 26.25 30.14
C LYS A 189 0.45 24.99 30.82
N LEU A 190 1.41 24.24 30.22
CA LEU A 190 2.03 23.09 30.86
C LEU A 190 2.77 23.50 32.13
N GLU A 191 3.63 24.51 32.05
CA GLU A 191 4.38 25.02 33.18
C GLU A 191 3.45 25.50 34.31
N LYS A 192 2.41 26.27 33.98
CA LYS A 192 1.40 26.78 34.95
C LYS A 192 0.68 25.66 35.69
N ASN A 193 0.50 24.50 35.04
CA ASN A 193 -0.13 23.32 35.65
C ASN A 193 0.89 22.31 36.19
N PHE A 194 2.20 22.63 36.13
CA PHE A 194 3.31 21.76 36.55
C PHE A 194 3.29 20.38 35.86
N LEU A 195 2.96 20.35 34.58
CA LEU A 195 2.90 19.15 33.76
C LEU A 195 4.12 19.03 32.85
N ALA A 196 4.64 17.82 32.74
CA ALA A 196 5.65 17.50 31.74
C ALA A 196 4.99 17.00 30.44
N LEU A 197 5.73 17.08 29.34
CA LEU A 197 5.27 16.49 28.06
C LEU A 197 4.90 15.01 28.20
N SER A 198 5.70 14.27 28.96
CA SER A 198 5.46 12.83 29.24
C SER A 198 4.10 12.57 29.86
N ASP A 199 3.62 13.44 30.76
CA ASP A 199 2.33 13.27 31.44
C ASP A 199 1.16 13.32 30.44
N VAL A 200 1.26 14.17 29.41
CA VAL A 200 0.26 14.26 28.33
C VAL A 200 0.32 13.04 27.42
N VAL A 201 1.54 12.63 27.04
CA VAL A 201 1.74 11.43 26.21
C VAL A 201 1.22 10.18 26.92
N ASP A 202 1.49 10.04 28.21
CA ASP A 202 1.02 8.90 29.02
C ASP A 202 -0.51 8.93 29.17
N ALA A 203 -1.12 10.11 29.34
CA ALA A 203 -2.57 10.24 29.36
C ALA A 203 -3.22 9.80 28.04
N LEU A 204 -2.67 10.23 26.91
CA LEU A 204 -3.11 9.78 25.59
C LEU A 204 -2.94 8.27 25.42
N ARG A 205 -1.77 7.72 25.73
CA ARG A 205 -1.49 6.27 25.60
C ARG A 205 -2.39 5.40 26.46
N THR A 206 -2.77 5.86 27.66
CA THR A 206 -3.54 5.06 28.61
C THR A 206 -5.05 5.18 28.44
N GLN A 207 -5.55 6.30 27.92
CA GLN A 207 -6.98 6.56 27.80
C GLN A 207 -7.51 6.51 26.37
N HIS A 208 -6.65 6.71 25.37
CA HIS A 208 -6.98 6.52 23.95
C HIS A 208 -6.76 5.06 23.54
N ILE A 209 -7.51 4.15 24.19
CA ILE A 209 -7.40 2.70 23.94
C ILE A 209 -8.79 2.12 23.78
N GLU A 210 -8.95 1.31 22.76
CA GLU A 210 -10.09 0.43 22.61
C GLU A 210 -9.76 -0.94 23.19
N SER A 211 -10.58 -1.42 24.12
CA SER A 211 -10.37 -2.71 24.78
C SER A 211 -11.67 -3.51 24.89
N ALA A 212 -11.55 -4.82 24.69
CA ALA A 212 -12.63 -5.72 25.00
C ALA A 212 -12.78 -5.80 26.55
N ALA A 213 -13.90 -5.31 27.06
CA ALA A 213 -14.19 -5.32 28.50
C ALA A 213 -14.83 -6.65 28.96
N GLY A 214 -14.82 -7.68 28.10
CA GLY A 214 -15.35 -9.00 28.40
C GLY A 214 -16.77 -9.22 27.86
N GLN A 215 -17.42 -10.23 28.38
CA GLN A 215 -18.78 -10.61 27.99
C GLN A 215 -19.58 -11.00 29.25
N PHE A 216 -20.89 -10.78 29.22
CA PHE A 216 -21.77 -11.33 30.23
C PHE A 216 -22.97 -12.02 29.59
N VAL A 217 -23.46 -13.09 30.24
CA VAL A 217 -24.55 -13.90 29.74
C VAL A 217 -25.82 -13.49 30.50
N GLN A 218 -26.83 -13.07 29.76
CA GLN A 218 -28.15 -12.78 30.28
C GLN A 218 -29.17 -13.75 29.68
N GLY A 219 -29.49 -14.79 30.40
CA GLY A 219 -30.36 -15.87 29.94
C GLY A 219 -29.75 -16.62 28.72
N LYS A 220 -30.38 -16.53 27.55
CA LYS A 220 -29.89 -17.12 26.29
C LYS A 220 -29.09 -16.17 25.41
N LYS A 221 -28.87 -14.95 25.86
CA LYS A 221 -28.14 -13.91 25.09
C LYS A 221 -26.77 -13.70 25.72
N GLU A 222 -25.77 -13.70 24.89
CA GLU A 222 -24.40 -13.34 25.21
C GLU A 222 -24.16 -11.90 24.74
N LEU A 223 -23.84 -11.01 25.67
CA LEU A 223 -23.60 -9.61 25.42
C LEU A 223 -22.11 -9.34 25.58
N ARG A 224 -21.48 -8.86 24.50
CA ARG A 224 -20.08 -8.43 24.51
C ARG A 224 -20.00 -6.97 24.93
N VAL A 225 -19.16 -6.70 25.90
CA VAL A 225 -18.88 -5.34 26.38
C VAL A 225 -17.57 -4.88 25.77
N ARG A 226 -17.62 -3.73 25.11
CA ARG A 226 -16.46 -3.08 24.48
C ARG A 226 -16.27 -1.72 25.11
N TRP A 227 -15.08 -1.45 25.55
CA TRP A 227 -14.69 -0.11 26.01
C TRP A 227 -14.29 0.70 24.78
N LEU A 228 -15.09 1.70 24.44
CA LEU A 228 -14.81 2.65 23.36
C LEU A 228 -14.11 3.86 23.99
N GLY A 229 -12.80 3.81 24.11
CA GLY A 229 -11.97 4.91 24.63
C GLY A 229 -11.20 5.63 23.52
N GLU A 230 -11.38 5.22 22.26
CA GLU A 230 -10.71 5.83 21.13
C GLU A 230 -11.46 7.09 20.69
N GLY A 231 -10.87 8.27 20.94
CA GLY A 231 -11.41 9.54 20.48
C GLY A 231 -11.12 9.72 18.98
N THR A 232 -12.17 9.92 18.19
CA THR A 232 -12.10 10.12 16.75
C THR A 232 -12.23 11.60 16.33
N SER A 233 -12.58 12.45 17.29
CA SER A 233 -12.76 13.89 17.09
C SER A 233 -11.83 14.73 17.98
N PRO A 234 -11.51 15.96 17.58
CA PRO A 234 -10.70 16.88 18.39
C PRO A 234 -11.31 17.12 19.78
N GLU A 235 -12.64 17.17 19.85
CA GLU A 235 -13.39 17.39 21.10
C GLU A 235 -13.19 16.22 22.07
N GLU A 236 -13.30 14.98 21.58
CA GLU A 236 -13.12 13.78 22.40
C GLU A 236 -11.69 13.66 22.93
N ILE A 237 -10.68 13.92 22.08
CA ILE A 237 -9.27 13.95 22.51
C ILE A 237 -9.05 15.08 23.53
N GLY A 238 -9.66 16.25 23.32
CA GLY A 238 -9.58 17.37 24.25
C GLY A 238 -10.16 17.09 25.64
N GLU A 239 -11.15 16.20 25.76
CA GLU A 239 -11.78 15.82 27.03
C GLU A 239 -11.00 14.77 27.83
N ILE A 240 -9.96 14.15 27.26
CA ILE A 240 -9.09 13.19 27.96
C ILE A 240 -8.46 13.86 29.18
N GLN A 241 -8.51 13.18 30.33
CA GLN A 241 -8.01 13.71 31.58
C GLN A 241 -6.55 13.32 31.83
N ILE A 242 -5.75 14.25 32.26
CA ILE A 242 -4.38 14.01 32.70
C ILE A 242 -4.43 13.63 34.17
N LEU A 243 -4.27 12.34 34.45
CA LEU A 243 -4.43 11.78 35.80
C LEU A 243 -3.14 11.80 36.61
N ARG A 244 -2.00 11.94 35.99
CA ARG A 244 -0.69 11.88 36.64
C ARG A 244 0.13 13.12 36.33
N ARG A 245 0.98 13.51 37.27
CA ARG A 245 1.96 14.59 37.19
C ARG A 245 3.30 14.02 37.67
N SER A 246 4.28 13.94 36.77
CA SER A 246 5.61 13.36 37.09
C SER A 246 5.53 12.02 37.84
N GLY A 247 4.60 11.15 37.42
CA GLY A 247 4.37 9.83 38.02
C GLY A 247 3.39 9.81 39.22
N GLY A 248 3.11 10.94 39.88
CA GLY A 248 2.15 11.06 40.99
C GLY A 248 0.73 11.36 40.51
N MET A 249 -0.29 10.81 41.19
CA MET A 249 -1.68 11.09 40.88
C MET A 249 -2.10 12.53 41.23
N ILE A 250 -2.93 13.13 40.39
CA ILE A 250 -3.53 14.46 40.62
C ILE A 250 -4.89 14.28 41.29
N TYR A 251 -5.01 14.70 42.53
CA TYR A 251 -6.27 14.54 43.29
C TYR A 251 -7.12 15.82 43.37
N ASN A 252 -6.50 17.00 43.18
CA ASN A 252 -7.15 18.27 43.53
C ASN A 252 -7.86 18.96 42.38
N ARG A 253 -7.60 18.60 41.15
CA ARG A 253 -8.21 19.24 39.97
C ARG A 253 -8.10 18.30 38.76
N ALA A 254 -9.23 18.08 38.09
CA ALA A 254 -9.20 17.42 36.78
C ALA A 254 -8.64 18.39 35.74
N ILE A 255 -7.45 18.07 35.17
CA ILE A 255 -6.85 18.80 34.06
C ILE A 255 -7.10 17.97 32.82
N ARG A 256 -7.62 18.60 31.77
CA ARG A 256 -7.92 17.95 30.49
C ARG A 256 -6.91 18.41 29.43
N ILE A 257 -6.76 17.62 28.37
CA ILE A 257 -5.85 17.98 27.26
C ILE A 257 -6.19 19.37 26.69
N LYS A 258 -7.46 19.70 26.52
CA LYS A 258 -7.89 21.01 26.03
C LYS A 258 -7.45 22.20 26.91
N ASP A 259 -7.15 21.97 28.20
CA ASP A 259 -6.71 23.01 29.11
C ASP A 259 -5.25 23.41 28.87
N VAL A 260 -4.44 22.48 28.31
CA VAL A 260 -2.99 22.64 28.10
C VAL A 260 -2.57 22.52 26.64
N ALA A 261 -3.51 22.15 25.75
CA ALA A 261 -3.25 21.95 24.34
C ALA A 261 -4.41 22.44 23.47
N ASN A 262 -4.12 22.67 22.21
CA ASN A 262 -5.12 22.82 21.16
C ASN A 262 -5.13 21.55 20.31
N VAL A 263 -6.30 20.92 20.14
CA VAL A 263 -6.45 19.70 19.32
C VAL A 263 -7.04 20.09 17.99
N GLU A 264 -6.37 19.70 16.92
CA GLU A 264 -6.72 20.00 15.53
C GLU A 264 -6.86 18.72 14.72
N ASP A 265 -7.93 18.63 13.93
CA ASP A 265 -8.08 17.58 12.93
C ASP A 265 -7.48 18.04 11.62
N GLY A 266 -6.26 17.59 11.35
CA GLY A 266 -5.45 18.00 10.21
C GLY A 266 -4.98 16.82 9.36
N LEU A 267 -3.99 17.11 8.53
CA LEU A 267 -3.25 16.11 7.75
C LEU A 267 -1.85 15.97 8.36
N THR A 268 -1.24 14.81 8.23
CA THR A 268 0.19 14.62 8.55
C THR A 268 1.04 15.61 7.74
N ASP A 269 2.31 15.78 8.14
CA ASP A 269 3.20 16.74 7.46
C ASP A 269 3.22 16.52 5.95
N ILE A 270 2.87 17.57 5.21
CA ILE A 270 2.78 17.54 3.75
C ILE A 270 4.19 17.55 3.17
N ARG A 271 4.74 16.37 2.93
CA ARG A 271 6.07 16.22 2.31
C ARG A 271 5.99 16.11 0.79
N ARG A 272 4.82 15.76 0.24
CA ARG A 272 4.57 15.64 -1.19
C ARG A 272 3.23 16.28 -1.53
N THR A 273 3.17 16.97 -2.65
CA THR A 273 1.95 17.65 -3.11
C THR A 273 1.68 17.27 -4.55
N VAL A 274 0.46 16.92 -4.85
CA VAL A 274 -0.03 16.73 -6.22
C VAL A 274 -0.91 17.93 -6.59
N ARG A 275 -0.73 18.46 -7.79
CA ARG A 275 -1.53 19.57 -8.31
C ARG A 275 -1.94 19.30 -9.75
N VAL A 276 -3.16 19.69 -10.08
CA VAL A 276 -3.67 19.74 -11.45
C VAL A 276 -4.09 21.16 -11.73
N ASP A 277 -3.53 21.76 -12.77
CA ASP A 277 -3.78 23.16 -13.14
C ASP A 277 -3.60 24.16 -11.96
N GLY A 278 -2.55 23.91 -11.14
CA GLY A 278 -2.21 24.72 -9.97
C GLY A 278 -3.06 24.45 -8.72
N LYS A 279 -4.12 23.66 -8.80
CA LYS A 279 -5.01 23.32 -7.67
C LYS A 279 -4.59 22.01 -7.01
N PRO A 280 -4.77 21.87 -5.68
CA PRO A 280 -4.52 20.62 -4.99
C PRO A 280 -5.31 19.45 -5.59
N ALA A 281 -4.69 18.30 -5.62
CA ALA A 281 -5.27 17.09 -6.20
C ALA A 281 -4.78 15.84 -5.46
N VAL A 282 -5.50 14.73 -5.60
CA VAL A 282 -5.14 13.42 -5.04
C VAL A 282 -4.80 12.49 -6.19
N ASN A 283 -3.59 11.93 -6.19
CA ASN A 283 -3.20 10.95 -7.19
C ASN A 283 -3.48 9.53 -6.68
N ILE A 284 -3.98 8.69 -7.56
CA ILE A 284 -4.33 7.30 -7.28
C ILE A 284 -3.53 6.40 -8.20
N SER A 285 -2.88 5.42 -7.65
CA SER A 285 -2.16 4.38 -8.38
C SER A 285 -2.87 3.05 -8.25
N ILE A 286 -2.98 2.32 -9.36
CA ILE A 286 -3.66 1.03 -9.44
C ILE A 286 -2.67 -0.01 -9.92
N LYS A 287 -2.52 -1.08 -9.13
CA LYS A 287 -1.67 -2.23 -9.43
C LYS A 287 -2.53 -3.43 -9.83
N LYS A 288 -2.06 -4.20 -10.80
CA LYS A 288 -2.69 -5.47 -11.18
C LYS A 288 -2.25 -6.63 -10.29
N GLN A 289 -3.07 -7.66 -10.20
CA GLN A 289 -2.65 -8.95 -9.64
C GLN A 289 -1.67 -9.63 -10.59
N ARG A 290 -0.71 -10.34 -10.00
CA ARG A 290 0.26 -11.13 -10.75
C ARG A 290 -0.44 -12.16 -11.64
N GLY A 291 0.04 -12.31 -12.87
CA GLY A 291 -0.52 -13.27 -13.84
C GLY A 291 -1.85 -12.84 -14.48
N THR A 292 -2.38 -11.66 -14.16
CA THR A 292 -3.60 -11.14 -14.82
C THR A 292 -3.27 -10.33 -16.07
N ASN A 293 -4.22 -10.25 -16.99
CA ASN A 293 -4.11 -9.46 -18.20
C ASN A 293 -4.25 -7.97 -17.87
N GLU A 294 -3.18 -7.18 -18.04
CA GLU A 294 -3.16 -5.75 -17.71
C GLU A 294 -4.14 -4.93 -18.54
N ILE A 295 -4.41 -5.32 -19.79
CA ILE A 295 -5.35 -4.62 -20.68
C ILE A 295 -6.78 -4.77 -20.17
N ASP A 296 -7.16 -5.99 -19.74
CA ASP A 296 -8.50 -6.27 -19.23
C ASP A 296 -8.75 -5.57 -17.91
N VAL A 297 -7.75 -5.57 -17.02
CA VAL A 297 -7.82 -4.83 -15.75
C VAL A 297 -7.96 -3.34 -16.01
N ALA A 298 -7.18 -2.78 -16.93
CA ALA A 298 -7.26 -1.36 -17.28
C ALA A 298 -8.62 -0.99 -17.90
N LYS A 299 -9.18 -1.86 -18.75
CA LYS A 299 -10.54 -1.67 -19.31
C LYS A 299 -11.59 -1.68 -18.20
N ALA A 300 -11.52 -2.63 -17.27
CA ALA A 300 -12.44 -2.71 -16.14
C ALA A 300 -12.36 -1.46 -15.25
N VAL A 301 -11.14 -0.98 -14.95
CA VAL A 301 -10.92 0.25 -14.19
C VAL A 301 -11.51 1.46 -14.89
N ARG A 302 -11.25 1.64 -16.20
CA ARG A 302 -11.80 2.77 -16.98
C ARG A 302 -13.33 2.73 -17.04
N ALA A 303 -13.91 1.57 -17.29
CA ALA A 303 -15.36 1.38 -17.30
C ALA A 303 -15.99 1.70 -15.94
N LYS A 304 -15.35 1.24 -14.85
CA LYS A 304 -15.82 1.52 -13.49
C LYS A 304 -15.72 3.01 -13.16
N MET A 305 -14.67 3.68 -13.56
CA MET A 305 -14.52 5.13 -13.36
C MET A 305 -15.61 5.93 -14.08
N GLU A 306 -15.97 5.56 -15.31
CA GLU A 306 -17.10 6.20 -16.02
C GLU A 306 -18.44 5.93 -15.34
N GLU A 307 -18.66 4.71 -14.83
CA GLU A 307 -19.88 4.36 -14.07
C GLU A 307 -20.03 5.23 -12.82
N ILE A 308 -18.95 5.33 -12.02
CA ILE A 308 -18.99 6.03 -10.73
C ILE A 308 -18.85 7.56 -10.87
N LYS A 309 -18.50 8.07 -12.05
CA LYS A 309 -18.37 9.52 -12.31
C LYS A 309 -19.68 10.27 -11.95
N SER A 310 -20.83 9.66 -12.16
CA SER A 310 -22.14 10.23 -11.80
C SER A 310 -22.36 10.39 -10.29
N ARG A 311 -21.56 9.70 -9.47
CA ARG A 311 -21.63 9.73 -7.99
C ARG A 311 -20.57 10.64 -7.38
N PHE A 312 -19.80 11.35 -8.21
CA PHE A 312 -18.78 12.28 -7.72
C PHE A 312 -19.44 13.48 -7.01
N PRO A 313 -18.85 13.96 -5.94
CA PRO A 313 -19.29 15.20 -5.31
C PRO A 313 -19.26 16.37 -6.32
N PRO A 314 -20.13 17.37 -6.14
CA PRO A 314 -20.17 18.51 -7.05
C PRO A 314 -18.81 19.20 -7.20
N GLY A 315 -18.34 19.33 -8.42
CA GLY A 315 -17.06 19.98 -8.75
C GLY A 315 -15.87 19.02 -8.81
N TYR A 316 -16.01 17.75 -8.40
CA TYR A 316 -14.92 16.77 -8.56
C TYR A 316 -14.90 16.24 -10.00
N ASP A 317 -13.70 16.05 -10.50
CA ASP A 317 -13.46 15.36 -11.77
C ASP A 317 -12.15 14.54 -11.66
N TYR A 318 -11.91 13.69 -12.66
CA TYR A 318 -10.69 12.87 -12.69
C TYR A 318 -9.98 12.98 -14.04
N ARG A 319 -8.69 12.72 -14.02
CA ARG A 319 -7.85 12.61 -15.21
C ARG A 319 -6.93 11.40 -15.09
N VAL A 320 -6.88 10.58 -16.14
CA VAL A 320 -5.88 9.54 -16.26
C VAL A 320 -4.58 10.20 -16.74
N ASN A 321 -3.56 10.20 -15.87
CA ASN A 321 -2.28 10.85 -16.17
C ASN A 321 -1.36 9.92 -16.94
N VAL A 322 -1.26 8.67 -16.48
CA VAL A 322 -0.44 7.64 -17.11
C VAL A 322 -1.26 6.37 -17.20
N ASP A 323 -1.29 5.80 -18.37
CA ASP A 323 -1.91 4.52 -18.68
C ASP A 323 -0.90 3.70 -19.48
N ASN A 324 -0.12 2.90 -18.77
CA ASN A 324 0.94 2.08 -19.35
C ASN A 324 0.36 1.01 -20.28
N THR A 325 -0.92 0.65 -20.08
CA THR A 325 -1.56 -0.43 -20.85
C THR A 325 -1.92 -0.04 -22.27
N ARG A 326 -2.04 1.25 -22.59
CA ARG A 326 -2.37 1.70 -23.96
C ARG A 326 -1.29 1.36 -24.98
N SER A 327 -0.03 1.49 -24.57
CA SER A 327 1.10 1.12 -25.43
C SER A 327 1.10 -0.38 -25.72
N THR A 328 0.89 -1.18 -24.69
CA THR A 328 0.79 -2.64 -24.78
C THR A 328 -0.40 -3.06 -25.66
N GLU A 329 -1.58 -2.46 -25.45
CA GLU A 329 -2.78 -2.73 -26.23
C GLU A 329 -2.56 -2.41 -27.73
N SER A 330 -1.94 -1.28 -28.04
CA SER A 330 -1.59 -0.92 -29.43
C SER A 330 -0.63 -1.92 -30.06
N THR A 331 0.41 -2.35 -29.34
CA THR A 331 1.40 -3.31 -29.82
C THR A 331 0.77 -4.68 -30.07
N VAL A 332 -0.09 -5.14 -29.16
CA VAL A 332 -0.80 -6.41 -29.31
C VAL A 332 -1.74 -6.39 -30.51
N ASN A 333 -2.52 -5.32 -30.67
CA ASN A 333 -3.43 -5.18 -31.80
C ASN A 333 -2.68 -5.17 -33.14
N LEU A 334 -1.58 -4.43 -33.23
CA LEU A 334 -0.73 -4.43 -34.42
C LEU A 334 -0.12 -5.81 -34.71
N THR A 335 0.25 -6.54 -33.68
CA THR A 335 0.83 -7.89 -33.83
C THR A 335 -0.24 -8.88 -34.32
N ILE A 336 -1.43 -8.82 -33.76
CA ILE A 336 -2.57 -9.66 -34.22
C ILE A 336 -2.92 -9.33 -35.66
N GLU A 337 -3.01 -8.05 -36.03
CA GLU A 337 -3.28 -7.63 -37.40
C GLU A 337 -2.25 -8.20 -38.40
N LYS A 338 -0.95 -8.07 -38.07
CA LYS A 338 0.13 -8.63 -38.89
C LYS A 338 0.08 -10.15 -38.99
N LEU A 339 -0.26 -10.85 -37.92
CA LEU A 339 -0.42 -12.30 -37.91
C LEU A 339 -1.59 -12.75 -38.81
N ILE A 340 -2.73 -12.03 -38.74
CA ILE A 340 -3.89 -12.31 -39.61
C ILE A 340 -3.49 -12.10 -41.09
N VAL A 341 -2.84 -10.99 -41.40
CA VAL A 341 -2.39 -10.71 -42.79
C VAL A 341 -1.39 -11.78 -43.27
N ALA A 342 -0.43 -12.17 -42.44
CA ALA A 342 0.55 -13.20 -42.78
C ALA A 342 -0.08 -14.59 -42.95
N GLY A 343 -1.18 -14.88 -42.22
CA GLY A 343 -1.91 -16.13 -42.33
C GLY A 343 -2.86 -16.21 -43.56
N LEU A 344 -3.18 -15.04 -44.15
CA LEU A 344 -4.01 -14.93 -45.37
C LEU A 344 -3.19 -15.00 -46.67
N ILE A 345 -1.86 -14.77 -46.61
CA ILE A 345 -0.90 -14.87 -47.72
C ILE A 345 -0.38 -16.31 -47.79
#